data_faa460f9507773f4aa9d5bc29e3c0e43
#
_entry.id   faa460f9507773f4aa9d5bc29e3c0e43
#
_cell.length_a   1.000
_cell.length_b   1.000
_cell.length_c   1.000
_cell.angle_alpha   90.00
_cell.angle_beta   90.00
_cell.angle_gamma   90.00
#
_symmetry.space_group_name_H-M   'P 1'
#
loop_
_entity.id
_entity.type
_entity.pdbx_description
1 polymer ?
#
loop_
_entity_poly.entity_id
_entity_poly.type
_entity_poly.pdbx_seq_one_letter_code
_entity_poly.pdbx_strand_id
1 'polypeptide(L)'
;MEQLHHEQACSVFLFQDDDFPLKTTGGNDWIKAFCYELERKGLKDKIMWKINCRPDEIDAENFDLMKRYGLFLVFIGIEDGTDEGLLGINKRLTVAEILRGVKILNNLGIGFDYGFMLFQPETDYRSLRKNLKFLTSICGDVAPVELLKLLPYFDTRVEKVLRDQGRIKGRPGHFDYDFLDESLNDYYQTVRECFAYWLWDAYGLTNLSKWARDIFAVYDRFATARPNVESLKVKFRNTLAESNRYILDTLSDLADLFESGDYRKTGRHTIDRIRSEAEARHSVYCKTTRECFVRDA
;
A
#
# COMPACT_ATOMS: atom_id res chain seq x y z
N MET A 1 -7.14 -21.61 14.07
CA MET A 1 -5.79 -21.20 14.51
C MET A 1 -5.17 -22.23 15.44
N GLU A 2 -5.84 -22.64 16.54
CA GLU A 2 -5.32 -23.61 17.52
C GLU A 2 -4.85 -24.92 16.85
N GLN A 3 -5.71 -25.56 16.05
CA GLN A 3 -5.37 -26.78 15.34
C GLN A 3 -4.16 -26.61 14.41
N LEU A 4 -4.15 -25.56 13.58
CA LEU A 4 -3.04 -25.29 12.66
C LEU A 4 -1.73 -24.99 13.40
N HIS A 5 -1.80 -24.31 14.55
CA HIS A 5 -0.62 -24.06 15.36
C HIS A 5 -0.04 -25.35 15.94
N HIS A 6 -0.87 -26.21 16.55
CA HIS A 6 -0.41 -27.43 17.20
C HIS A 6 -0.04 -28.55 16.23
N GLU A 7 -0.80 -28.73 15.14
CA GLU A 7 -0.60 -29.84 14.21
C GLU A 7 0.38 -29.50 13.07
N GLN A 8 0.45 -28.20 12.65
CA GLN A 8 1.22 -27.75 11.49
C GLN A 8 2.32 -26.73 11.85
N ALA A 9 2.51 -26.44 13.13
CA ALA A 9 3.45 -25.42 13.61
C ALA A 9 3.25 -24.02 12.99
N CYS A 10 2.02 -23.68 12.53
CA CYS A 10 1.72 -22.37 11.99
C CYS A 10 1.71 -21.32 13.10
N SER A 11 2.48 -20.23 12.92
CA SER A 11 2.53 -19.12 13.87
C SER A 11 2.11 -17.77 13.24
N VAL A 12 1.95 -17.71 11.92
CA VAL A 12 1.49 -16.52 11.21
C VAL A 12 0.18 -16.84 10.48
N PHE A 13 -0.86 -16.04 10.70
CA PHE A 13 -2.19 -16.22 10.14
C PHE A 13 -2.63 -14.98 9.36
N LEU A 14 -3.12 -15.17 8.15
CA LEU A 14 -3.61 -14.10 7.29
C LEU A 14 -5.11 -14.29 7.10
N PHE A 15 -5.90 -13.44 7.76
CA PHE A 15 -7.34 -13.41 7.55
C PHE A 15 -7.64 -12.74 6.20
N GLN A 16 -8.59 -13.31 5.46
CA GLN A 16 -8.98 -12.87 4.12
C GLN A 16 -10.39 -12.25 4.09
N ASP A 17 -10.98 -12.03 5.25
CA ASP A 17 -12.24 -11.29 5.36
C ASP A 17 -12.07 -9.88 4.77
N ASP A 18 -13.08 -9.38 4.07
CA ASP A 18 -13.03 -8.06 3.45
C ASP A 18 -12.97 -6.94 4.50
N ASP A 19 -13.61 -7.17 5.67
CA ASP A 19 -13.65 -6.22 6.79
C ASP A 19 -13.75 -7.00 8.12
N PHE A 20 -12.62 -7.21 8.78
CA PHE A 20 -12.53 -8.04 9.98
C PHE A 20 -13.20 -7.41 11.21
N PRO A 21 -13.02 -6.11 11.52
CA PRO A 21 -13.54 -5.55 12.77
C PRO A 21 -14.98 -5.05 12.71
N LEU A 22 -15.84 -5.56 11.82
CA LEU A 22 -17.21 -5.12 11.58
C LEU A 22 -17.93 -4.59 12.84
N LYS A 23 -18.07 -3.29 12.95
CA LYS A 23 -18.78 -2.62 14.07
C LYS A 23 -20.28 -2.93 14.11
N THR A 24 -20.87 -3.43 13.03
CA THR A 24 -22.31 -3.63 12.86
C THR A 24 -22.85 -4.90 13.52
N THR A 25 -22.01 -5.87 13.84
CA THR A 25 -22.41 -7.16 14.42
C THR A 25 -21.99 -7.28 15.88
N GLY A 26 -22.78 -6.68 16.79
CA GLY A 26 -22.60 -6.88 18.24
C GLY A 26 -21.55 -5.99 18.92
N GLY A 27 -21.11 -4.92 18.26
CA GLY A 27 -20.13 -3.98 18.84
C GLY A 27 -18.73 -4.58 18.98
N ASN A 28 -17.93 -3.97 19.85
CA ASN A 28 -16.55 -4.39 20.11
C ASN A 28 -16.42 -5.69 20.93
N ASP A 29 -17.52 -6.29 21.36
CA ASP A 29 -17.50 -7.41 22.29
C ASP A 29 -16.94 -8.70 21.69
N TRP A 30 -17.16 -8.94 20.39
CA TRP A 30 -16.61 -10.11 19.73
C TRP A 30 -15.07 -10.05 19.56
N ILE A 31 -14.50 -8.83 19.36
CA ILE A 31 -13.04 -8.64 19.30
C ILE A 31 -12.43 -8.99 20.66
N LYS A 32 -13.04 -8.53 21.74
CA LYS A 32 -12.61 -8.88 23.10
C LYS A 32 -12.73 -10.39 23.33
N ALA A 33 -13.85 -11.00 22.95
CA ALA A 33 -14.07 -12.44 23.07
C ALA A 33 -13.02 -13.23 22.25
N PHE A 34 -12.74 -12.81 21.01
CA PHE A 34 -11.70 -13.41 20.18
C PHE A 34 -10.32 -13.36 20.84
N CYS A 35 -9.92 -12.19 21.33
CA CYS A 35 -8.64 -12.02 22.02
C CYS A 35 -8.57 -12.89 23.30
N TYR A 36 -9.61 -12.93 24.11
CA TYR A 36 -9.67 -13.78 25.30
C TYR A 36 -9.59 -15.29 24.95
N GLU A 37 -10.22 -15.70 23.84
CA GLU A 37 -10.08 -17.08 23.35
C GLU A 37 -8.64 -17.43 22.95
N LEU A 38 -7.92 -16.50 22.31
CA LEU A 38 -6.50 -16.70 22.00
C LEU A 38 -5.66 -16.89 23.29
N GLU A 39 -5.96 -16.13 24.35
CA GLU A 39 -5.29 -16.30 25.64
C GLU A 39 -5.66 -17.63 26.30
N ARG A 40 -6.97 -17.96 26.37
CA ARG A 40 -7.45 -19.22 26.93
C ARG A 40 -6.85 -20.46 26.24
N LYS A 41 -6.58 -20.35 24.94
CA LYS A 41 -5.94 -21.39 24.11
C LYS A 41 -4.40 -21.35 24.21
N GLY A 42 -3.81 -20.44 24.99
CA GLY A 42 -2.37 -20.30 25.13
C GLY A 42 -1.65 -19.85 23.84
N LEU A 43 -2.37 -19.15 22.95
CA LEU A 43 -1.87 -18.68 21.66
C LEU A 43 -1.35 -17.25 21.66
N LYS A 44 -1.74 -16.43 22.67
CA LYS A 44 -1.49 -14.98 22.76
C LYS A 44 -0.07 -14.58 22.35
N ASP A 45 0.96 -15.26 22.86
CA ASP A 45 2.35 -14.92 22.60
C ASP A 45 3.03 -15.82 21.55
N LYS A 46 2.27 -16.78 20.98
CA LYS A 46 2.79 -17.80 20.06
C LYS A 46 2.43 -17.55 18.61
N ILE A 47 1.54 -16.62 18.37
CA ILE A 47 1.05 -16.32 17.01
C ILE A 47 1.10 -14.84 16.71
N MET A 48 1.08 -14.52 15.41
CA MET A 48 0.80 -13.21 14.88
C MET A 48 -0.18 -13.31 13.71
N TRP A 49 -0.88 -12.22 13.40
CA TRP A 49 -1.94 -12.27 12.40
C TRP A 49 -2.17 -10.93 11.70
N LYS A 50 -2.67 -11.00 10.48
CA LYS A 50 -3.03 -9.89 9.59
C LYS A 50 -4.53 -9.90 9.35
N ILE A 51 -5.13 -8.71 9.19
CA ILE A 51 -6.51 -8.50 8.79
C ILE A 51 -6.63 -7.54 7.62
N ASN A 52 -7.80 -7.51 6.99
CA ASN A 52 -8.23 -6.40 6.15
C ASN A 52 -9.31 -5.62 6.91
N CYS A 53 -9.32 -4.30 6.77
CA CYS A 53 -10.39 -3.49 7.32
C CYS A 53 -10.56 -2.16 6.56
N ARG A 54 -11.69 -1.53 6.80
CA ARG A 54 -11.96 -0.16 6.35
C ARG A 54 -11.24 0.84 7.28
N PRO A 55 -10.72 1.96 6.76
CA PRO A 55 -10.06 2.97 7.60
C PRO A 55 -10.92 3.55 8.72
N ASP A 56 -12.24 3.69 8.51
CA ASP A 56 -13.20 4.21 9.48
C ASP A 56 -13.53 3.22 10.63
N GLU A 57 -13.21 1.93 10.46
CA GLU A 57 -13.34 0.90 11.47
C GLU A 57 -12.17 0.89 12.47
N ILE A 58 -11.06 1.60 12.17
CA ILE A 58 -9.89 1.63 13.03
C ILE A 58 -10.14 2.52 14.25
N ASP A 59 -10.13 1.91 15.42
CA ASP A 59 -10.16 2.61 16.72
C ASP A 59 -8.98 2.19 17.61
N ALA A 60 -8.55 3.12 18.46
CA ALA A 60 -7.32 2.92 19.24
C ALA A 60 -7.45 1.83 20.30
N GLU A 61 -8.62 1.67 20.93
CA GLU A 61 -8.81 0.71 22.02
C GLU A 61 -8.76 -0.73 21.53
N ASN A 62 -9.56 -1.04 20.48
CA ASN A 62 -9.61 -2.40 19.93
C ASN A 62 -8.30 -2.77 19.22
N PHE A 63 -7.69 -1.82 18.50
CA PHE A 63 -6.44 -2.10 17.79
C PHE A 63 -5.25 -2.26 18.76
N ASP A 64 -5.22 -1.53 19.88
CA ASP A 64 -4.24 -1.79 20.95
C ASP A 64 -4.45 -3.18 21.57
N LEU A 65 -5.72 -3.55 21.84
CA LEU A 65 -6.04 -4.88 22.32
C LEU A 65 -5.56 -5.94 21.31
N MET A 66 -5.98 -5.85 20.06
CA MET A 66 -5.60 -6.80 19.01
C MET A 66 -4.10 -6.90 18.83
N LYS A 67 -3.36 -5.77 18.90
CA LYS A 67 -1.89 -5.76 18.86
C LYS A 67 -1.28 -6.59 19.98
N ARG A 68 -1.74 -6.44 21.22
CA ARG A 68 -1.27 -7.23 22.35
C ARG A 68 -1.48 -8.74 22.15
N TYR A 69 -2.45 -9.11 21.34
CA TYR A 69 -2.77 -10.51 20.98
C TYR A 69 -2.22 -10.94 19.61
N GLY A 70 -1.32 -10.16 19.00
CA GLY A 70 -0.53 -10.56 17.86
C GLY A 70 -0.93 -9.94 16.52
N LEU A 71 -1.86 -8.96 16.47
CA LEU A 71 -2.09 -8.18 15.24
C LEU A 71 -0.82 -7.40 14.89
N PHE A 72 -0.25 -7.67 13.70
CA PHE A 72 0.98 -7.00 13.27
C PHE A 72 0.81 -6.19 11.99
N LEU A 73 -0.18 -6.53 11.16
CA LEU A 73 -0.38 -5.95 9.84
C LEU A 73 -1.86 -5.80 9.53
N VAL A 74 -2.21 -4.68 8.93
CA VAL A 74 -3.58 -4.38 8.48
C VAL A 74 -3.54 -3.97 7.01
N PHE A 75 -4.34 -4.60 6.16
CA PHE A 75 -4.62 -4.06 4.83
C PHE A 75 -5.81 -3.11 4.91
N ILE A 76 -5.64 -1.88 4.43
CA ILE A 76 -6.68 -0.85 4.42
C ILE A 76 -7.02 -0.42 3.00
N GLY A 77 -8.31 -0.41 2.67
CA GLY A 77 -8.80 0.08 1.37
C GLY A 77 -8.90 1.60 1.38
N ILE A 78 -7.84 2.30 1.00
CA ILE A 78 -7.82 3.77 0.91
C ILE A 78 -8.46 4.23 -0.40
N GLU A 79 -8.04 3.69 -1.51
CA GLU A 79 -8.49 3.86 -2.89
C GLU A 79 -8.17 5.23 -3.51
N ASP A 80 -8.43 6.36 -2.83
CA ASP A 80 -8.20 7.73 -3.29
C ASP A 80 -7.83 8.65 -2.12
N GLY A 81 -7.04 9.68 -2.37
CA GLY A 81 -6.60 10.70 -1.41
C GLY A 81 -7.40 12.00 -1.48
N THR A 82 -8.58 11.99 -2.13
CA THR A 82 -9.48 13.13 -2.23
C THR A 82 -10.91 12.75 -1.89
N ASP A 83 -11.66 13.64 -1.21
CA ASP A 83 -13.05 13.36 -0.88
C ASP A 83 -13.91 13.25 -2.16
N GLU A 84 -13.56 14.00 -3.21
CA GLU A 84 -14.22 13.93 -4.51
C GLU A 84 -14.02 12.54 -5.16
N GLY A 85 -12.79 12.01 -5.15
CA GLY A 85 -12.47 10.69 -5.71
C GLY A 85 -13.15 9.57 -4.93
N LEU A 86 -13.12 9.63 -3.60
CA LEU A 86 -13.80 8.67 -2.71
C LEU A 86 -15.32 8.65 -2.97
N LEU A 87 -15.93 9.83 -3.16
CA LEU A 87 -17.36 9.93 -3.50
C LEU A 87 -17.65 9.31 -4.88
N GLY A 88 -16.78 9.58 -5.85
CA GLY A 88 -16.91 9.06 -7.23
C GLY A 88 -16.99 7.53 -7.30
N ILE A 89 -16.23 6.84 -6.45
CA ILE A 89 -16.24 5.37 -6.35
C ILE A 89 -17.22 4.84 -5.27
N ASN A 90 -18.05 5.72 -4.69
CA ASN A 90 -19.01 5.39 -3.63
C ASN A 90 -18.37 4.72 -2.39
N LYS A 91 -17.16 5.13 -2.02
CA LYS A 91 -16.42 4.54 -0.89
C LYS A 91 -17.04 4.90 0.47
N ARG A 92 -17.80 6.00 0.54
CA ARG A 92 -18.43 6.50 1.79
C ARG A 92 -17.42 6.69 2.92
N LEU A 93 -16.27 7.28 2.59
CA LEU A 93 -15.18 7.63 3.49
C LEU A 93 -14.76 9.06 3.18
N THR A 94 -14.14 9.69 4.16
CA THR A 94 -13.44 10.97 4.00
C THR A 94 -11.94 10.79 4.17
N VAL A 95 -11.16 11.68 3.55
CA VAL A 95 -9.70 11.72 3.74
C VAL A 95 -9.34 11.88 5.22
N ALA A 96 -10.12 12.64 5.99
CA ALA A 96 -9.90 12.83 7.42
C ALA A 96 -10.03 11.52 8.22
N GLU A 97 -11.00 10.66 7.88
CA GLU A 97 -11.16 9.33 8.50
C GLU A 97 -10.00 8.41 8.17
N ILE A 98 -9.54 8.42 6.91
CA ILE A 98 -8.38 7.63 6.48
C ILE A 98 -7.13 8.06 7.26
N LEU A 99 -6.83 9.35 7.31
CA LEU A 99 -5.66 9.89 8.01
C LEU A 99 -5.72 9.60 9.52
N ARG A 100 -6.92 9.63 10.12
CA ARG A 100 -7.12 9.22 11.51
C ARG A 100 -6.77 7.75 11.72
N GLY A 101 -7.26 6.85 10.86
CA GLY A 101 -6.95 5.42 10.94
C GLY A 101 -5.45 5.14 10.78
N VAL A 102 -4.81 5.72 9.77
CA VAL A 102 -3.35 5.61 9.56
C VAL A 102 -2.57 6.12 10.77
N LYS A 103 -2.97 7.26 11.35
CA LYS A 103 -2.33 7.79 12.55
C LYS A 103 -2.45 6.85 13.76
N ILE A 104 -3.59 6.20 13.94
CA ILE A 104 -3.78 5.21 15.02
C ILE A 104 -2.84 4.02 14.81
N LEU A 105 -2.78 3.46 13.61
CA LEU A 105 -1.88 2.34 13.30
C LEU A 105 -0.41 2.70 13.55
N ASN A 106 0.02 3.87 13.09
CA ASN A 106 1.39 4.36 13.30
C ASN A 106 1.71 4.55 14.79
N ASN A 107 0.80 5.15 15.56
CA ASN A 107 1.00 5.36 17.00
C ASN A 107 1.09 4.03 17.76
N LEU A 108 0.34 3.03 17.33
CA LEU A 108 0.39 1.68 17.89
C LEU A 108 1.57 0.86 17.35
N GLY A 109 2.27 1.31 16.32
CA GLY A 109 3.33 0.54 15.66
C GLY A 109 2.78 -0.74 15.00
N ILE A 110 1.57 -0.68 14.44
CA ILE A 110 0.98 -1.73 13.62
C ILE A 110 1.28 -1.40 12.17
N GLY A 111 1.91 -2.33 11.43
CA GLY A 111 2.16 -2.17 10.01
C GLY A 111 0.87 -2.09 9.19
N PHE A 112 0.90 -1.38 8.08
CA PHE A 112 -0.23 -1.41 7.16
C PHE A 112 0.21 -1.52 5.70
N ASP A 113 -0.61 -2.22 4.91
CA ASP A 113 -0.67 -2.18 3.46
C ASP A 113 -1.94 -1.48 3.04
N TYR A 114 -1.98 -0.97 1.82
CA TYR A 114 -3.15 -0.24 1.35
C TYR A 114 -3.39 -0.43 -0.14
N GLY A 115 -4.67 -0.37 -0.56
CA GLY A 115 -5.03 -0.24 -1.96
C GLY A 115 -5.16 1.24 -2.33
N PHE A 116 -4.54 1.67 -3.44
CA PHE A 116 -4.60 3.05 -3.91
C PHE A 116 -4.67 3.13 -5.44
N MET A 117 -5.74 3.70 -5.95
CA MET A 117 -6.00 3.84 -7.38
C MET A 117 -5.66 5.25 -7.85
N LEU A 118 -4.35 5.55 -8.03
CA LEU A 118 -3.88 6.85 -8.52
C LEU A 118 -4.46 7.17 -9.91
N PHE A 119 -4.66 6.14 -10.73
CA PHE A 119 -5.11 6.26 -12.11
C PHE A 119 -6.54 5.72 -12.24
N GLN A 120 -7.52 6.61 -12.14
CA GLN A 120 -8.93 6.34 -12.37
C GLN A 120 -9.38 6.91 -13.73
N PRO A 121 -10.52 6.46 -14.32
CA PRO A 121 -10.97 6.94 -15.62
C PRO A 121 -11.12 8.46 -15.74
N GLU A 122 -11.43 9.11 -14.63
CA GLU A 122 -11.69 10.56 -14.55
C GLU A 122 -10.49 11.35 -13.97
N THR A 123 -9.33 10.69 -13.81
CA THR A 123 -8.10 11.36 -13.32
C THR A 123 -7.73 12.52 -14.25
N ASP A 124 -7.46 13.67 -13.66
CA ASP A 124 -6.84 14.84 -14.24
C ASP A 124 -5.57 15.22 -13.46
N TYR A 125 -4.77 16.17 -13.96
CA TYR A 125 -3.53 16.58 -13.29
C TYR A 125 -3.78 17.23 -11.93
N ARG A 126 -4.93 17.84 -11.70
CA ARG A 126 -5.29 18.42 -10.42
C ARG A 126 -5.52 17.34 -9.36
N SER A 127 -6.33 16.34 -9.68
CA SER A 127 -6.59 15.19 -8.80
C SER A 127 -5.33 14.36 -8.61
N LEU A 128 -4.54 14.16 -9.67
CA LEU A 128 -3.25 13.47 -9.60
C LEU A 128 -2.31 14.13 -8.57
N ARG A 129 -2.12 15.45 -8.60
CA ARG A 129 -1.27 16.16 -7.61
C ARG A 129 -1.80 16.07 -6.19
N LYS A 130 -3.13 16.17 -5.99
CA LYS A 130 -3.73 15.99 -4.66
C LYS A 130 -3.43 14.59 -4.13
N ASN A 131 -3.56 13.58 -4.98
CA ASN A 131 -3.30 12.18 -4.64
C ASN A 131 -1.81 11.92 -4.35
N LEU A 132 -0.88 12.48 -5.12
CA LEU A 132 0.56 12.40 -4.84
C LEU A 132 0.91 13.04 -3.48
N LYS A 133 0.34 14.23 -3.19
CA LYS A 133 0.51 14.89 -1.90
C LYS A 133 -0.07 14.05 -0.74
N PHE A 134 -1.21 13.42 -0.94
CA PHE A 134 -1.79 12.51 0.05
C PHE A 134 -0.86 11.32 0.30
N LEU A 135 -0.33 10.66 -0.75
CA LEU A 135 0.64 9.57 -0.61
C LEU A 135 1.90 10.01 0.16
N THR A 136 2.40 11.23 -0.08
CA THR A 136 3.51 11.79 0.70
C THR A 136 3.18 11.84 2.19
N SER A 137 1.92 12.11 2.56
CA SER A 137 1.52 12.23 3.96
C SER A 137 1.37 10.90 4.69
N ILE A 138 1.12 9.78 3.97
CA ILE A 138 0.88 8.48 4.58
C ILE A 138 2.05 7.50 4.46
N CYS A 139 2.89 7.62 3.42
CA CYS A 139 3.98 6.67 3.19
C CYS A 139 5.16 6.92 4.13
N GLY A 140 5.80 8.09 4.06
CA GLY A 140 6.92 8.46 4.91
C GLY A 140 8.00 7.37 4.99
N ASP A 141 8.31 6.95 6.20
CA ASP A 141 9.22 5.85 6.55
C ASP A 141 8.50 4.58 7.04
N VAL A 142 7.16 4.52 6.89
CA VAL A 142 6.31 3.46 7.47
C VAL A 142 5.70 2.50 6.44
N ALA A 143 5.37 3.00 5.25
CA ALA A 143 4.78 2.19 4.18
C ALA A 143 5.39 2.55 2.82
N PRO A 144 5.66 1.59 1.93
CA PRO A 144 6.15 1.89 0.58
C PRO A 144 5.06 2.56 -0.25
N VAL A 145 5.47 3.37 -1.24
CA VAL A 145 4.54 3.89 -2.25
C VAL A 145 3.93 2.74 -3.03
N GLU A 146 2.61 2.72 -3.07
CA GLU A 146 1.81 1.77 -3.82
C GLU A 146 0.74 2.52 -4.59
N LEU A 147 0.65 2.25 -5.88
CA LEU A 147 -0.32 2.90 -6.75
C LEU A 147 -0.74 1.97 -7.88
N LEU A 148 -1.99 2.04 -8.26
CA LEU A 148 -2.59 1.18 -9.27
C LEU A 148 -3.38 2.03 -10.27
N LYS A 149 -3.64 1.45 -11.44
CA LYS A 149 -4.70 1.88 -12.34
C LYS A 149 -5.95 1.09 -12.02
N LEU A 150 -7.09 1.76 -11.90
CA LEU A 150 -8.37 1.09 -11.68
C LEU A 150 -8.63 0.07 -12.80
N LEU A 151 -8.96 -1.16 -12.43
CA LEU A 151 -9.33 -2.19 -13.40
C LEU A 151 -10.85 -2.21 -13.56
N PRO A 152 -11.37 -1.96 -14.78
CA PRO A 152 -12.80 -2.03 -15.04
C PRO A 152 -13.25 -3.50 -15.14
N TYR A 153 -13.65 -4.08 -14.01
CA TYR A 153 -14.16 -5.44 -13.99
C TYR A 153 -15.45 -5.57 -14.82
N PHE A 154 -15.63 -6.72 -15.44
CA PHE A 154 -16.81 -7.03 -16.25
C PHE A 154 -18.11 -6.81 -15.47
N ASP A 155 -19.13 -6.24 -16.12
CA ASP A 155 -20.46 -5.91 -15.60
C ASP A 155 -20.49 -4.87 -14.46
N THR A 156 -19.38 -4.20 -14.17
CA THR A 156 -19.36 -3.08 -13.22
C THR A 156 -19.90 -1.79 -13.87
N ARG A 157 -20.32 -0.84 -13.04
CA ARG A 157 -20.74 0.49 -13.51
C ARG A 157 -19.63 1.20 -14.29
N VAL A 158 -18.39 1.10 -13.83
CA VAL A 158 -17.23 1.73 -14.47
C VAL A 158 -17.00 1.14 -15.85
N GLU A 159 -17.07 -0.17 -16.00
CA GLU A 159 -16.92 -0.85 -17.30
C GLU A 159 -17.99 -0.40 -18.28
N LYS A 160 -19.26 -0.32 -17.86
CA LYS A 160 -20.38 0.14 -18.69
C LYS A 160 -20.19 1.58 -19.15
N VAL A 161 -19.84 2.50 -18.25
CA VAL A 161 -19.58 3.91 -18.57
C VAL A 161 -18.44 4.04 -19.58
N LEU A 162 -17.32 3.35 -19.37
CA LEU A 162 -16.17 3.37 -20.27
C LEU A 162 -16.52 2.80 -21.66
N ARG A 163 -17.36 1.78 -21.71
CA ARG A 163 -17.87 1.21 -22.97
C ARG A 163 -18.75 2.18 -23.72
N ASP A 164 -19.70 2.82 -23.04
CA ASP A 164 -20.61 3.80 -23.63
C ASP A 164 -19.85 5.03 -24.14
N GLN A 165 -18.75 5.40 -23.50
CA GLN A 165 -17.84 6.47 -23.93
C GLN A 165 -16.86 6.04 -25.04
N GLY A 166 -16.82 4.77 -25.42
CA GLY A 166 -15.86 4.24 -26.41
C GLY A 166 -14.41 4.23 -25.93
N ARG A 167 -14.15 4.32 -24.62
CA ARG A 167 -12.81 4.41 -24.00
C ARG A 167 -12.23 3.07 -23.59
N ILE A 168 -13.06 2.02 -23.49
CA ILE A 168 -12.61 0.70 -23.03
C ILE A 168 -11.76 0.02 -24.12
N LYS A 169 -10.72 -0.64 -23.71
CA LYS A 169 -9.80 -1.42 -24.55
C LYS A 169 -9.65 -2.83 -23.99
N GLY A 170 -9.09 -3.72 -24.83
CA GLY A 170 -8.83 -5.09 -24.39
C GLY A 170 -10.02 -6.02 -24.50
N ARG A 171 -10.02 -7.09 -23.70
CA ARG A 171 -11.04 -8.16 -23.71
C ARG A 171 -11.48 -8.50 -22.29
N PRO A 172 -12.61 -9.19 -22.09
CA PRO A 172 -13.04 -9.62 -20.76
C PRO A 172 -11.90 -10.30 -19.97
N GLY A 173 -11.70 -9.86 -18.73
CA GLY A 173 -10.59 -10.29 -17.86
C GLY A 173 -9.27 -9.52 -18.06
N HIS A 174 -9.16 -8.70 -19.12
CA HIS A 174 -7.97 -7.89 -19.43
C HIS A 174 -8.39 -6.53 -20.00
N PHE A 175 -9.38 -5.90 -19.38
CA PHE A 175 -9.79 -4.56 -19.78
C PHE A 175 -8.79 -3.51 -19.35
N ASP A 176 -8.63 -2.51 -20.22
CA ASP A 176 -7.92 -1.26 -19.98
C ASP A 176 -8.74 -0.10 -20.55
N TYR A 177 -8.31 1.13 -20.38
CA TYR A 177 -9.01 2.32 -20.91
C TYR A 177 -8.04 3.47 -21.15
N ASP A 178 -8.49 4.42 -21.98
CA ASP A 178 -7.82 5.71 -22.13
C ASP A 178 -8.41 6.73 -21.15
N PHE A 179 -7.54 7.63 -20.67
CA PHE A 179 -7.94 8.81 -19.91
C PHE A 179 -8.64 9.81 -20.84
N LEU A 180 -9.41 10.74 -20.25
CA LEU A 180 -10.04 11.83 -21.00
C LEU A 180 -9.01 12.79 -21.60
N ASP A 181 -7.96 13.08 -20.88
CA ASP A 181 -6.81 13.84 -21.35
C ASP A 181 -5.79 12.87 -21.98
N GLU A 182 -5.54 13.05 -23.28
CA GLU A 182 -4.59 12.21 -24.02
C GLU A 182 -3.18 12.24 -23.43
N SER A 183 -2.75 13.38 -22.88
CA SER A 183 -1.42 13.52 -22.28
C SER A 183 -1.23 12.66 -21.02
N LEU A 184 -2.33 12.32 -20.32
CA LEU A 184 -2.30 11.37 -19.21
C LEU A 184 -2.05 9.93 -19.65
N ASN A 185 -2.41 9.55 -20.88
CA ASN A 185 -2.03 8.23 -21.39
C ASN A 185 -0.52 8.14 -21.58
N ASP A 186 0.09 9.19 -22.13
CA ASP A 186 1.54 9.27 -22.30
C ASP A 186 2.26 9.35 -20.94
N TYR A 187 1.72 10.13 -19.99
CA TYR A 187 2.21 10.17 -18.60
C TYR A 187 2.18 8.78 -17.95
N TYR A 188 1.03 8.11 -17.97
CA TYR A 188 0.88 6.77 -17.40
C TYR A 188 1.84 5.75 -18.04
N GLN A 189 1.97 5.80 -19.37
CA GLN A 189 2.92 4.94 -20.07
C GLN A 189 4.37 5.23 -19.64
N THR A 190 4.74 6.50 -19.47
CA THR A 190 6.06 6.90 -18.95
C THR A 190 6.29 6.41 -17.52
N VAL A 191 5.29 6.51 -16.65
CA VAL A 191 5.37 5.96 -15.29
C VAL A 191 5.62 4.44 -15.33
N ARG A 192 4.95 3.72 -16.22
CA ARG A 192 5.20 2.29 -16.42
C ARG A 192 6.61 2.00 -16.91
N GLU A 193 7.10 2.75 -17.89
CA GLU A 193 8.45 2.57 -18.44
C GLU A 193 9.54 2.83 -17.38
N CYS A 194 9.32 3.81 -16.50
CA CYS A 194 10.31 4.19 -15.50
C CYS A 194 10.22 3.39 -14.19
N PHE A 195 9.04 2.91 -13.80
CA PHE A 195 8.81 2.40 -12.45
C PHE A 195 8.06 1.07 -12.34
N ALA A 196 7.70 0.39 -13.45
CA ALA A 196 6.95 -0.86 -13.37
C ALA A 196 7.68 -1.93 -12.53
N TYR A 197 8.99 -2.07 -12.74
CA TYR A 197 9.84 -3.01 -11.99
C TYR A 197 10.02 -2.61 -10.51
N TRP A 198 9.80 -1.35 -10.18
CA TRP A 198 9.87 -0.84 -8.81
C TRP A 198 8.57 -1.10 -8.05
N LEU A 199 7.44 -0.75 -8.70
CA LEU A 199 6.12 -0.71 -8.08
C LEU A 199 5.36 -2.03 -8.15
N TRP A 200 5.46 -2.74 -9.29
CA TRP A 200 4.55 -3.86 -9.60
C TRP A 200 5.26 -5.20 -9.79
N ASP A 201 6.58 -5.22 -9.85
CA ASP A 201 7.31 -6.49 -9.89
C ASP A 201 7.25 -7.20 -8.54
N ALA A 202 7.11 -8.53 -8.56
CA ALA A 202 7.05 -9.33 -7.34
C ALA A 202 8.31 -9.19 -6.46
N TYR A 203 9.45 -8.93 -7.07
CA TYR A 203 10.74 -8.72 -6.41
C TYR A 203 11.17 -7.23 -6.41
N GLY A 204 10.28 -6.34 -6.82
CA GLY A 204 10.48 -4.90 -6.84
C GLY A 204 10.57 -4.29 -5.44
N LEU A 205 11.02 -3.05 -5.37
CA LEU A 205 11.30 -2.39 -4.08
C LEU A 205 10.07 -2.28 -3.19
N THR A 206 8.87 -2.04 -3.76
CA THR A 206 7.62 -1.97 -3.00
C THR A 206 7.37 -3.27 -2.22
N ASN A 207 7.42 -4.42 -2.90
CA ASN A 207 7.20 -5.72 -2.26
C ASN A 207 8.37 -6.09 -1.31
N LEU A 208 9.60 -5.81 -1.71
CA LEU A 208 10.77 -6.05 -0.87
C LEU A 208 10.71 -5.26 0.44
N SER A 209 10.21 -4.03 0.40
CA SER A 209 10.01 -3.19 1.59
C SER A 209 8.91 -3.73 2.50
N LYS A 210 7.81 -4.24 1.94
CA LYS A 210 6.77 -4.95 2.71
C LYS A 210 7.35 -6.18 3.41
N TRP A 211 8.12 -7.00 2.72
CA TRP A 211 8.76 -8.18 3.31
C TRP A 211 9.75 -7.81 4.42
N ALA A 212 10.56 -6.76 4.22
CA ALA A 212 11.49 -6.30 5.26
C ALA A 212 10.74 -5.88 6.53
N ARG A 213 9.68 -5.09 6.40
CA ARG A 213 8.81 -4.68 7.52
C ARG A 213 8.22 -5.89 8.25
N ASP A 214 7.67 -6.85 7.49
CA ASP A 214 7.02 -8.03 8.06
C ASP A 214 8.03 -8.95 8.75
N ILE A 215 9.24 -9.09 8.23
CA ILE A 215 10.33 -9.82 8.87
C ILE A 215 10.73 -9.15 10.19
N PHE A 216 10.81 -7.82 10.24
CA PHE A 216 11.05 -7.12 11.50
C PHE A 216 9.93 -7.34 12.53
N ALA A 217 8.66 -7.35 12.09
CA ALA A 217 7.54 -7.68 12.97
C ALA A 217 7.64 -9.12 13.53
N VAL A 218 8.06 -10.08 12.70
CA VAL A 218 8.33 -11.46 13.14
C VAL A 218 9.47 -11.50 14.19
N TYR A 219 10.55 -10.75 13.97
CA TYR A 219 11.64 -10.65 14.94
C TYR A 219 11.17 -10.05 16.26
N ASP A 220 10.39 -8.97 16.23
CA ASP A 220 9.84 -8.34 17.43
C ASP A 220 8.94 -9.28 18.23
N ARG A 221 8.24 -10.19 17.54
CA ARG A 221 7.29 -11.10 18.17
C ARG A 221 7.94 -12.35 18.75
N PHE A 222 8.88 -12.95 18.03
CA PHE A 222 9.34 -14.33 18.33
C PHE A 222 10.83 -14.44 18.65
N ALA A 223 11.64 -13.44 18.31
CA ALA A 223 13.08 -13.55 18.54
C ALA A 223 13.49 -13.01 19.92
N THR A 224 14.23 -13.81 20.67
CA THR A 224 15.04 -13.32 21.78
C THR A 224 16.16 -12.45 21.24
N ALA A 225 16.29 -11.24 21.76
CA ALA A 225 17.18 -10.14 21.40
C ALA A 225 18.29 -10.46 20.38
N ARG A 226 18.22 -9.86 19.17
CA ARG A 226 19.35 -9.85 18.22
C ARG A 226 20.15 -8.56 18.41
N PRO A 227 21.47 -8.63 18.56
CA PRO A 227 22.29 -7.43 18.48
C PRO A 227 22.09 -6.75 17.13
N ASN A 228 21.97 -5.41 17.13
CA ASN A 228 21.84 -4.56 15.94
C ASN A 228 20.48 -4.50 15.21
N VAL A 229 19.42 -5.19 15.64
CA VAL A 229 18.10 -5.12 14.96
C VAL A 229 17.59 -3.68 14.88
N GLU A 230 17.70 -2.90 15.94
CA GLU A 230 17.23 -1.51 15.96
C GLU A 230 18.00 -0.63 14.95
N SER A 231 19.31 -0.82 14.82
CA SER A 231 20.08 -0.09 13.80
C SER A 231 19.69 -0.49 12.38
N LEU A 232 19.35 -1.75 12.15
CA LEU A 232 18.85 -2.23 10.86
C LEU A 232 17.46 -1.68 10.53
N LYS A 233 16.56 -1.59 11.53
CA LYS A 233 15.26 -0.94 11.36
C LYS A 233 15.41 0.55 11.03
N VAL A 234 16.30 1.26 11.67
CA VAL A 234 16.60 2.67 11.36
C VAL A 234 17.15 2.80 9.93
N LYS A 235 18.09 1.94 9.53
CA LYS A 235 18.63 1.92 8.16
C LYS A 235 17.52 1.66 7.15
N PHE A 236 16.66 0.68 7.41
CA PHE A 236 15.52 0.36 6.55
C PHE A 236 14.55 1.54 6.41
N ARG A 237 14.12 2.15 7.53
CA ARG A 237 13.20 3.30 7.52
C ARG A 237 13.76 4.48 6.73
N ASN A 238 15.04 4.79 6.90
CA ASN A 238 15.70 5.86 6.14
C ASN A 238 15.71 5.56 4.65
N THR A 239 16.02 4.31 4.27
CA THR A 239 15.99 3.87 2.86
C THR A 239 14.58 3.96 2.29
N LEU A 240 13.57 3.54 3.04
CA LEU A 240 12.16 3.62 2.64
C LEU A 240 11.71 5.07 2.45
N ALA A 241 12.01 5.94 3.42
CA ALA A 241 11.66 7.36 3.32
C ALA A 241 12.31 8.05 2.11
N GLU A 242 13.60 7.75 1.84
CA GLU A 242 14.32 8.30 0.69
C GLU A 242 13.73 7.79 -0.63
N SER A 243 13.46 6.49 -0.72
CA SER A 243 12.88 5.89 -1.93
C SER A 243 11.46 6.40 -2.21
N ASN A 244 10.62 6.53 -1.19
CA ASN A 244 9.28 7.08 -1.30
C ASN A 244 9.31 8.54 -1.80
N ARG A 245 10.19 9.35 -1.23
CA ARG A 245 10.37 10.74 -1.65
C ARG A 245 10.79 10.80 -3.11
N TYR A 246 11.82 10.06 -3.50
CA TYR A 246 12.31 10.07 -4.87
C TYR A 246 11.22 9.74 -5.89
N ILE A 247 10.44 8.68 -5.66
CA ILE A 247 9.39 8.30 -6.61
C ILE A 247 8.26 9.33 -6.66
N LEU A 248 7.79 9.85 -5.51
CA LEU A 248 6.70 10.82 -5.46
C LEU A 248 7.10 12.16 -6.08
N ASP A 249 8.33 12.64 -5.82
CA ASP A 249 8.86 13.86 -6.43
C ASP A 249 8.98 13.68 -7.96
N THR A 250 9.52 12.55 -8.42
CA THR A 250 9.63 12.27 -9.85
C THR A 250 8.26 12.17 -10.53
N LEU A 251 7.27 11.56 -9.89
CA LEU A 251 5.90 11.51 -10.43
C LEU A 251 5.28 12.91 -10.52
N SER A 252 5.57 13.79 -9.55
CA SER A 252 5.10 15.17 -9.58
C SER A 252 5.77 15.98 -10.70
N ASP A 253 7.09 15.86 -10.85
CA ASP A 253 7.85 16.53 -11.91
C ASP A 253 7.40 16.08 -13.31
N LEU A 254 7.16 14.78 -13.48
CA LEU A 254 6.58 14.23 -14.71
C LEU A 254 5.18 14.80 -14.97
N ALA A 255 4.33 14.94 -13.94
CA ALA A 255 3.00 15.52 -14.11
C ALA A 255 3.07 16.96 -14.64
N ASP A 256 3.99 17.77 -14.12
CA ASP A 256 4.23 19.15 -14.60
C ASP A 256 4.74 19.17 -16.04
N LEU A 257 5.66 18.27 -16.38
CA LEU A 257 6.22 18.12 -17.73
C LEU A 257 5.14 17.75 -18.77
N PHE A 258 4.24 16.85 -18.41
CA PHE A 258 3.20 16.37 -19.33
C PHE A 258 2.04 17.38 -19.45
N GLU A 259 1.59 17.99 -18.34
CA GLU A 259 0.52 19.00 -18.38
C GLU A 259 0.93 20.24 -19.16
N SER A 260 2.18 20.71 -19.04
CA SER A 260 2.69 21.84 -19.83
C SER A 260 2.85 21.52 -21.32
N GLY A 261 2.83 20.27 -21.70
CA GLY A 261 3.12 19.80 -23.06
C GLY A 261 4.62 19.87 -23.43
N ASP A 262 5.51 20.23 -22.50
CA ASP A 262 6.94 20.36 -22.75
C ASP A 262 7.63 19.03 -23.04
N TYR A 263 7.03 17.89 -22.62
CA TYR A 263 7.50 16.56 -22.97
C TYR A 263 7.64 16.34 -24.48
N ARG A 264 6.81 16.98 -25.30
CA ARG A 264 6.87 16.94 -26.76
C ARG A 264 8.10 17.69 -27.32
N LYS A 265 8.59 18.71 -26.59
CA LYS A 265 9.77 19.52 -26.97
C LYS A 265 11.07 18.92 -26.46
N THR A 266 11.06 18.40 -25.22
CA THR A 266 12.27 17.86 -24.57
C THR A 266 12.68 16.49 -25.12
N GLY A 267 11.77 15.85 -25.88
CA GLY A 267 12.02 14.57 -26.53
C GLY A 267 12.23 13.42 -25.54
N ARG A 268 12.48 12.24 -26.11
CA ARG A 268 12.66 10.98 -25.35
C ARG A 268 13.88 10.99 -24.40
N HIS A 269 14.86 11.86 -24.67
CA HIS A 269 16.09 11.94 -23.87
C HIS A 269 15.85 12.22 -22.39
N THR A 270 14.88 13.10 -22.04
CA THR A 270 14.54 13.39 -20.63
C THR A 270 13.93 12.16 -19.95
N ILE A 271 13.03 11.47 -20.61
CA ILE A 271 12.42 10.23 -20.10
C ILE A 271 13.46 9.13 -19.93
N ASP A 272 14.36 8.95 -20.90
CA ASP A 272 15.45 7.96 -20.83
C ASP A 272 16.41 8.24 -19.68
N ARG A 273 16.70 9.52 -19.41
CA ARG A 273 17.51 9.93 -18.25
C ARG A 273 16.80 9.59 -16.93
N ILE A 274 15.51 9.92 -16.79
CA ILE A 274 14.73 9.59 -15.60
C ILE A 274 14.69 8.08 -15.39
N ARG A 275 14.45 7.30 -16.44
CA ARG A 275 14.44 5.84 -16.37
C ARG A 275 15.77 5.29 -15.89
N SER A 276 16.90 5.73 -16.49
CA SER A 276 18.24 5.28 -16.11
C SER A 276 18.58 5.63 -14.65
N GLU A 277 18.17 6.82 -14.19
CA GLU A 277 18.36 7.23 -12.80
C GLU A 277 17.49 6.38 -11.85
N ALA A 278 16.23 6.13 -12.19
CA ALA A 278 15.34 5.28 -11.42
C ALA A 278 15.88 3.85 -11.30
N GLU A 279 16.40 3.26 -12.39
CA GLU A 279 17.04 1.93 -12.39
C GLU A 279 18.26 1.88 -11.46
N ALA A 280 19.11 2.88 -11.51
CA ALA A 280 20.31 2.96 -10.67
C ALA A 280 19.91 3.05 -9.18
N ARG A 281 18.96 3.93 -8.82
CA ARG A 281 18.48 4.08 -7.45
C ARG A 281 17.74 2.84 -6.95
N HIS A 282 16.92 2.22 -7.78
CA HIS A 282 16.24 0.97 -7.44
C HIS A 282 17.24 -0.12 -7.04
N SER A 283 18.29 -0.29 -7.81
CA SER A 283 19.35 -1.27 -7.51
C SER A 283 19.98 -1.02 -6.14
N VAL A 284 20.29 0.24 -5.82
CA VAL A 284 20.87 0.63 -4.51
C VAL A 284 19.89 0.38 -3.38
N TYR A 285 18.64 0.84 -3.51
CA TYR A 285 17.62 0.68 -2.47
C TYR A 285 17.26 -0.79 -2.23
N CYS A 286 17.11 -1.59 -3.27
CA CYS A 286 16.89 -3.03 -3.14
C CYS A 286 18.04 -3.73 -2.42
N LYS A 287 19.29 -3.41 -2.76
CA LYS A 287 20.48 -3.95 -2.09
C LYS A 287 20.45 -3.58 -0.60
N THR A 288 20.28 -2.28 -0.29
CA THR A 288 20.28 -1.79 1.09
C THR A 288 19.14 -2.41 1.90
N THR A 289 17.95 -2.54 1.32
CA THR A 289 16.81 -3.17 1.99
C THR A 289 17.09 -4.65 2.29
N ARG A 290 17.64 -5.41 1.33
CA ARG A 290 18.03 -6.82 1.56
C ARG A 290 19.06 -6.97 2.66
N GLU A 291 20.08 -6.12 2.71
CA GLU A 291 21.09 -6.11 3.78
C GLU A 291 20.50 -5.90 5.18
N CYS A 292 19.28 -5.33 5.28
CA CYS A 292 18.62 -5.11 6.57
C CYS A 292 18.03 -6.40 7.17
N PHE A 293 17.65 -7.39 6.34
CA PHE A 293 16.97 -8.59 6.83
C PHE A 293 17.59 -9.91 6.35
N VAL A 294 18.31 -9.92 5.22
CA VAL A 294 19.08 -11.09 4.76
C VAL A 294 20.48 -10.94 5.36
N ARG A 295 20.77 -11.67 6.42
CA ARG A 295 22.14 -11.89 6.86
C ARG A 295 22.58 -13.29 6.51
N ASP A 296 23.87 -13.34 6.15
CA ASP A 296 24.66 -14.52 5.83
C ASP A 296 24.15 -15.78 6.54
N ALA A 297 23.71 -16.72 5.71
CA ALA A 297 23.49 -18.09 6.12
C ALA A 297 24.84 -18.78 6.35
#